data_1254b47e8225782def6633403ff405e3
#
_entry.id   1254b47e8225782def6633403ff405e3
#
_cell.length_a   1.000
_cell.length_b   1.000
_cell.length_c   1.000
_cell.angle_alpha   90.00
_cell.angle_beta   90.00
_cell.angle_gamma   90.00
#
_symmetry.space_group_name_H-M   'P 1'
#
loop_
_entity.id
_entity.type
_entity.pdbx_description
1 polymer ?
#
loop_
_entity_poly.entity_id
_entity_poly.type
_entity_poly.pdbx_seq_one_letter_code
_entity_poly.pdbx_strand_id
1 'polypeptide(L)'
;MRPPVKPPSKEKFIAKKFITLSEFLDEYVQLYGLNHWGASYLSNNRHRIEHYIKPYIGSVLLRDLTTHDLDIFYNQLLEEPAVILKGHKRTDRTVSPSVIEKVHGLLRSALNQAVAWEYIARNPAQYASIPEYTPGERAIWSEEDAASAIQLCDDPILRSAMLLAIGGSLRIGEVLGLTWDCVDLSDPAQPQIKIDKELERLKKEDLEDLKRRDRSKVKFEFPNWKKTPSTTVLVLKAPKTESSKRRIYLAPTVGKALADVKAAQEQAKALCGDGYTDYGLVIAHDTGRPYEERQIAEKLKAFIQEAGLPPVVFHSLRHFSTTLKLQISNGDIKAVQGDTGHAQARMVTDRYAHITDESRQHLAQQMEKDFFHRSTAPASPVSTSQDADMQALLPLLQKNPDIVKLLIATMK
;
A
#
# COMPACT_ATOMS: atom_id res chain seq x y z
N MET A 1 13.64 8.34 40.58
CA MET A 1 12.21 8.66 40.86
C MET A 1 11.83 9.87 40.05
N ARG A 2 10.83 9.79 39.16
CA ARG A 2 10.24 10.96 38.50
C ARG A 2 9.39 11.72 39.55
N PRO A 3 9.45 13.05 39.61
CA PRO A 3 8.60 13.82 40.51
C PRO A 3 7.12 13.56 40.13
N PRO A 4 6.21 13.51 41.10
CA PRO A 4 4.80 13.29 40.84
C PRO A 4 4.26 14.44 39.97
N VAL A 5 3.57 14.08 38.87
CA VAL A 5 2.87 15.04 38.02
C VAL A 5 1.75 15.69 38.86
N LYS A 6 1.82 16.97 39.09
CA LYS A 6 0.75 17.71 39.77
C LYS A 6 -0.55 17.58 38.97
N PRO A 7 -1.67 17.23 39.60
CA PRO A 7 -2.95 17.21 38.90
C PRO A 7 -3.27 18.62 38.35
N PRO A 8 -3.93 18.74 37.19
CA PRO A 8 -4.27 20.02 36.60
C PRO A 8 -5.18 20.80 37.51
N SER A 9 -4.98 22.14 37.63
CA SER A 9 -5.82 23.01 38.46
C SER A 9 -7.29 23.01 37.97
N LYS A 10 -8.24 23.21 38.90
CA LYS A 10 -9.68 23.32 38.55
C LYS A 10 -9.97 24.38 37.47
N GLU A 11 -9.16 25.43 37.37
CA GLU A 11 -9.27 26.46 36.33
C GLU A 11 -9.06 25.94 34.93
N LYS A 12 -8.18 24.92 34.73
CA LYS A 12 -8.05 24.26 33.42
C LYS A 12 -9.29 23.49 32.98
N PHE A 13 -10.10 22.98 33.90
CA PHE A 13 -11.36 22.30 33.57
C PHE A 13 -12.49 23.28 33.23
N ILE A 14 -12.49 24.50 33.77
CA ILE A 14 -13.49 25.52 33.45
C ILE A 14 -13.22 26.15 32.08
N ALA A 15 -11.96 26.38 31.73
CA ALA A 15 -11.54 26.88 30.40
C ALA A 15 -11.98 25.99 29.23
N LYS A 16 -12.15 24.68 29.45
CA LYS A 16 -12.59 23.72 28.41
C LYS A 16 -13.97 24.02 27.81
N LYS A 17 -14.88 24.71 28.53
CA LYS A 17 -16.22 25.03 28.02
C LYS A 17 -16.27 26.12 26.93
N PHE A 18 -15.21 26.88 26.76
CA PHE A 18 -15.15 28.04 25.88
C PHE A 18 -14.05 27.94 24.81
N ILE A 19 -13.57 26.72 24.55
CA ILE A 19 -12.54 26.49 23.52
C ILE A 19 -13.12 26.69 22.11
N THR A 20 -12.38 27.36 21.26
CA THR A 20 -12.69 27.48 19.83
C THR A 20 -12.32 26.22 19.08
N LEU A 21 -12.90 26.04 17.89
CA LEU A 21 -12.51 24.93 17.01
C LEU A 21 -11.00 24.98 16.66
N SER A 22 -10.45 26.17 16.45
CA SER A 22 -9.01 26.35 16.18
C SER A 22 -8.15 25.83 17.32
N GLU A 23 -8.41 26.25 18.54
CA GLU A 23 -7.67 25.82 19.74
C GLU A 23 -7.82 24.31 19.99
N PHE A 24 -9.02 23.78 19.81
CA PHE A 24 -9.26 22.33 19.92
C PHE A 24 -8.49 21.54 18.86
N LEU A 25 -8.45 21.99 17.61
CA LEU A 25 -7.69 21.31 16.55
C LEU A 25 -6.18 21.31 16.82
N ASP A 26 -5.64 22.38 17.43
CA ASP A 26 -4.24 22.41 17.84
C ASP A 26 -3.99 21.38 18.97
N GLU A 27 -4.87 21.32 19.97
CA GLU A 27 -4.79 20.29 21.02
C GLU A 27 -4.93 18.88 20.45
N TYR A 28 -5.87 18.67 19.52
CA TYR A 28 -6.08 17.39 18.85
C TYR A 28 -4.85 16.92 18.08
N VAL A 29 -4.18 17.81 17.35
CA VAL A 29 -2.91 17.49 16.68
C VAL A 29 -1.84 17.12 17.70
N GLN A 30 -1.71 17.89 18.79
CA GLN A 30 -0.66 17.67 19.80
C GLN A 30 -0.87 16.37 20.59
N LEU A 31 -2.07 16.09 21.06
CA LEU A 31 -2.34 14.95 21.95
C LEU A 31 -2.66 13.67 21.19
N TYR A 32 -3.35 13.77 20.05
CA TYR A 32 -3.77 12.62 19.27
C TYR A 32 -2.95 12.48 17.98
N GLY A 33 -2.89 13.52 17.16
CA GLY A 33 -2.26 13.47 15.84
C GLY A 33 -0.81 13.04 15.89
N LEU A 34 0.00 13.66 16.77
CA LEU A 34 1.41 13.33 16.93
C LEU A 34 1.65 11.88 17.35
N ASN A 35 0.70 11.24 18.02
CA ASN A 35 0.84 9.87 18.51
C ASN A 35 0.33 8.80 17.53
N HIS A 36 -0.63 9.16 16.64
CA HIS A 36 -1.35 8.18 15.81
C HIS A 36 -1.10 8.33 14.31
N TRP A 37 -0.69 9.53 13.84
CA TRP A 37 -0.55 9.79 12.41
C TRP A 37 0.86 9.55 11.90
N GLY A 38 0.99 8.97 10.71
CA GLY A 38 2.27 8.95 9.99
C GLY A 38 2.67 10.37 9.54
N ALA A 39 3.98 10.60 9.30
CA ALA A 39 4.55 11.92 9.02
C ALA A 39 3.82 12.67 7.89
N SER A 40 3.63 12.04 6.73
CA SER A 40 2.93 12.68 5.58
C SER A 40 1.47 12.96 5.88
N TYR A 41 0.78 12.08 6.62
CA TYR A 41 -0.61 12.30 7.00
C TYR A 41 -0.75 13.44 8.00
N LEU A 42 0.18 13.56 8.95
CA LEU A 42 0.29 14.66 9.90
C LEU A 42 0.50 15.99 9.16
N SER A 43 1.48 16.04 8.24
CA SER A 43 1.76 17.22 7.42
C SER A 43 0.54 17.68 6.61
N ASN A 44 -0.12 16.72 5.94
CA ASN A 44 -1.31 17.02 5.16
C ASN A 44 -2.48 17.49 6.02
N ASN A 45 -2.68 16.94 7.21
CA ASN A 45 -3.74 17.36 8.12
C ASN A 45 -3.45 18.72 8.74
N ARG A 46 -2.20 19.01 9.14
CA ARG A 46 -1.78 20.36 9.53
C ARG A 46 -2.08 21.38 8.43
N HIS A 47 -1.72 21.05 7.17
CA HIS A 47 -2.02 21.92 6.03
C HIS A 47 -3.53 22.16 5.87
N ARG A 48 -4.36 21.12 6.00
CA ARG A 48 -5.82 21.27 5.91
C ARG A 48 -6.38 22.12 7.05
N ILE A 49 -5.90 21.93 8.27
CA ILE A 49 -6.30 22.72 9.44
C ILE A 49 -5.98 24.18 9.21
N GLU A 50 -4.74 24.51 8.85
CA GLU A 50 -4.26 25.89 8.73
C GLU A 50 -4.86 26.65 7.55
N HIS A 51 -5.10 25.96 6.43
CA HIS A 51 -5.48 26.64 5.18
C HIS A 51 -6.94 26.48 4.80
N TYR A 52 -7.63 25.43 5.27
CA TYR A 52 -9.02 25.18 4.87
C TYR A 52 -10.01 25.19 6.05
N ILE A 53 -9.59 25.01 7.29
CA ILE A 53 -10.53 24.97 8.43
C ILE A 53 -10.45 26.24 9.27
N LYS A 54 -9.28 26.56 9.82
CA LYS A 54 -9.10 27.69 10.71
C LYS A 54 -9.54 29.05 10.13
N PRO A 55 -9.25 29.37 8.84
CA PRO A 55 -9.64 30.67 8.28
C PRO A 55 -11.16 30.90 8.22
N TYR A 56 -11.95 29.83 8.12
CA TYR A 56 -13.39 29.94 7.87
C TYR A 56 -14.22 29.71 9.14
N ILE A 57 -13.96 28.64 9.87
CA ILE A 57 -14.76 28.21 11.03
C ILE A 57 -13.92 28.08 12.31
N GLY A 58 -12.63 28.39 12.28
CA GLY A 58 -11.73 28.22 13.44
C GLY A 58 -12.11 29.04 14.67
N SER A 59 -12.75 30.21 14.51
CA SER A 59 -13.20 31.09 15.59
C SER A 59 -14.47 30.63 16.27
N VAL A 60 -15.23 29.69 15.68
CA VAL A 60 -16.48 29.20 16.26
C VAL A 60 -16.17 28.43 17.54
N LEU A 61 -16.96 28.70 18.61
CA LEU A 61 -16.86 27.91 19.83
C LEU A 61 -17.23 26.44 19.54
N LEU A 62 -16.42 25.52 20.01
CA LEU A 62 -16.58 24.10 19.69
C LEU A 62 -17.97 23.56 20.11
N ARG A 63 -18.50 24.01 21.21
CA ARG A 63 -19.83 23.65 21.73
C ARG A 63 -21.00 24.17 20.88
N ASP A 64 -20.78 25.28 20.17
CA ASP A 64 -21.81 25.97 19.39
C ASP A 64 -21.80 25.55 17.92
N LEU A 65 -20.79 24.78 17.49
CA LEU A 65 -20.66 24.26 16.12
C LEU A 65 -21.80 23.29 15.83
N THR A 66 -22.56 23.56 14.78
CA THR A 66 -23.71 22.75 14.36
C THR A 66 -23.42 22.01 13.05
N THR A 67 -24.25 21.02 12.72
CA THR A 67 -24.21 20.33 11.42
C THR A 67 -24.49 21.32 10.28
N HIS A 68 -25.40 22.25 10.47
CA HIS A 68 -25.75 23.27 9.49
C HIS A 68 -24.57 24.22 9.18
N ASP A 69 -23.79 24.60 10.19
CA ASP A 69 -22.56 25.40 9.97
C ASP A 69 -21.55 24.67 9.11
N LEU A 70 -21.43 23.35 9.28
CA LEU A 70 -20.54 22.52 8.46
C LEU A 70 -21.05 22.41 7.02
N ASP A 71 -22.36 22.28 6.81
CA ASP A 71 -22.94 22.24 5.45
C ASP A 71 -22.71 23.56 4.72
N ILE A 72 -22.91 24.71 5.39
CA ILE A 72 -22.58 26.04 4.85
C ILE A 72 -21.08 26.12 4.52
N PHE A 73 -20.24 25.72 5.44
CA PHE A 73 -18.78 25.76 5.30
C PHE A 73 -18.30 24.94 4.08
N TYR A 74 -18.82 23.71 3.88
CA TYR A 74 -18.41 22.89 2.72
C TYR A 74 -18.86 23.49 1.39
N ASN A 75 -20.03 24.10 1.33
CA ASN A 75 -20.49 24.79 0.14
C ASN A 75 -19.64 26.06 -0.14
N GLN A 76 -19.31 26.83 0.89
CA GLN A 76 -18.39 27.96 0.75
C GLN A 76 -17.04 27.55 0.21
N LEU A 77 -16.45 26.45 0.70
CA LEU A 77 -15.15 25.95 0.22
C LEU A 77 -15.14 25.62 -1.27
N LEU A 78 -16.27 25.23 -1.87
CA LEU A 78 -16.34 24.96 -3.32
C LEU A 78 -16.08 26.21 -4.17
N GLU A 79 -16.43 27.38 -3.65
CA GLU A 79 -16.27 28.67 -4.34
C GLU A 79 -14.90 29.31 -4.08
N GLU A 80 -14.20 28.86 -3.03
CA GLU A 80 -12.91 29.41 -2.63
C GLU A 80 -11.77 28.93 -3.55
N PRO A 81 -10.77 29.79 -3.80
CA PRO A 81 -9.57 29.40 -4.53
C PRO A 81 -8.80 28.27 -3.84
N ALA A 82 -8.34 27.31 -4.63
CA ALA A 82 -7.47 26.27 -4.10
C ALA A 82 -6.16 26.86 -3.57
N VAL A 83 -5.74 26.45 -2.38
CA VAL A 83 -4.48 26.91 -1.78
C VAL A 83 -3.30 26.41 -2.60
N ILE A 84 -2.49 27.33 -3.08
CA ILE A 84 -1.32 27.05 -3.90
C ILE A 84 -0.09 26.95 -3.00
N LEU A 85 0.51 25.76 -2.98
CA LEU A 85 1.77 25.56 -2.27
C LEU A 85 2.89 26.40 -2.90
N LYS A 86 3.76 26.96 -2.06
CA LYS A 86 4.91 27.74 -2.49
C LYS A 86 5.74 26.96 -3.51
N GLY A 87 5.94 27.53 -4.69
CA GLY A 87 6.69 26.91 -5.80
C GLY A 87 5.84 26.17 -6.83
N HIS A 88 4.52 26.11 -6.67
CA HIS A 88 3.62 25.60 -7.71
C HIS A 88 3.07 26.74 -8.59
N LYS A 89 2.74 26.42 -9.85
CA LYS A 89 2.10 27.39 -10.76
C LYS A 89 0.71 27.75 -10.21
N ARG A 90 0.38 29.04 -10.27
CA ARG A 90 -0.99 29.50 -9.99
C ARG A 90 -1.96 28.82 -10.97
N THR A 91 -3.05 28.32 -10.41
CA THR A 91 -4.18 27.79 -11.19
C THR A 91 -5.43 28.52 -10.70
N ASP A 92 -6.31 28.90 -11.61
CA ASP A 92 -7.61 29.52 -11.27
C ASP A 92 -8.64 28.47 -10.84
N ARG A 93 -8.18 27.39 -10.21
CA ARG A 93 -9.03 26.29 -9.73
C ARG A 93 -9.54 26.59 -8.33
N THR A 94 -10.82 26.30 -8.11
CA THR A 94 -11.41 26.28 -6.78
C THR A 94 -11.06 25.00 -6.02
N VAL A 95 -11.41 24.97 -4.74
CA VAL A 95 -11.23 23.78 -3.88
C VAL A 95 -12.04 22.61 -4.45
N SER A 96 -11.39 21.51 -4.74
CA SER A 96 -12.08 20.35 -5.31
C SER A 96 -12.92 19.59 -4.25
N PRO A 97 -14.03 18.95 -4.66
CA PRO A 97 -14.84 18.10 -3.77
C PRO A 97 -14.00 17.03 -3.04
N SER A 98 -12.97 16.49 -3.69
CA SER A 98 -12.03 15.53 -3.07
C SER A 98 -11.22 16.12 -1.91
N VAL A 99 -10.92 17.43 -1.93
CA VAL A 99 -10.28 18.12 -0.80
C VAL A 99 -11.28 18.28 0.33
N ILE A 100 -12.54 18.66 0.00
CA ILE A 100 -13.63 18.82 1.00
C ILE A 100 -13.92 17.48 1.69
N GLU A 101 -13.98 16.37 0.96
CA GLU A 101 -14.12 15.03 1.55
C GLU A 101 -13.03 14.75 2.60
N LYS A 102 -11.78 15.11 2.30
CA LYS A 102 -10.66 14.93 3.23
C LYS A 102 -10.72 15.89 4.42
N VAL A 103 -11.19 17.12 4.22
CA VAL A 103 -11.45 18.08 5.30
C VAL A 103 -12.56 17.56 6.20
N HIS A 104 -13.67 17.08 5.63
CA HIS A 104 -14.76 16.45 6.37
C HIS A 104 -14.28 15.24 7.19
N GLY A 105 -13.52 14.33 6.57
CA GLY A 105 -12.97 13.16 7.25
C GLY A 105 -12.08 13.54 8.45
N LEU A 106 -11.28 14.61 8.32
CA LEU A 106 -10.46 15.15 9.39
C LEU A 106 -11.33 15.75 10.51
N LEU A 107 -12.30 16.61 10.17
CA LEU A 107 -13.23 17.20 11.14
C LEU A 107 -14.05 16.14 11.87
N ARG A 108 -14.59 15.16 11.13
CA ARG A 108 -15.34 14.05 11.71
C ARG A 108 -14.52 13.26 12.73
N SER A 109 -13.23 12.99 12.40
CA SER A 109 -12.31 12.30 13.31
C SER A 109 -11.99 13.15 14.54
N ALA A 110 -11.68 14.44 14.34
CA ALA A 110 -11.38 15.37 15.44
C ALA A 110 -12.58 15.57 16.37
N LEU A 111 -13.77 15.76 15.81
CA LEU A 111 -15.00 15.96 16.59
C LEU A 111 -15.48 14.69 17.30
N ASN A 112 -15.20 13.48 16.76
CA ASN A 112 -15.35 12.24 17.51
C ASN A 112 -14.42 12.19 18.74
N GLN A 113 -13.20 12.70 18.60
CA GLN A 113 -12.27 12.80 19.73
C GLN A 113 -12.72 13.86 20.72
N ALA A 114 -13.36 14.96 20.25
CA ALA A 114 -13.96 15.96 21.13
C ALA A 114 -15.10 15.38 21.97
N VAL A 115 -15.90 14.48 21.41
CA VAL A 115 -16.92 13.72 22.17
C VAL A 115 -16.24 12.81 23.19
N ALA A 116 -15.21 12.05 22.80
CA ALA A 116 -14.49 11.15 23.69
C ALA A 116 -13.75 11.90 24.81
N TRP A 117 -13.33 13.14 24.59
CA TRP A 117 -12.73 14.02 25.59
C TRP A 117 -13.76 14.87 26.36
N GLU A 118 -15.06 14.66 26.14
CA GLU A 118 -16.17 15.33 26.82
C GLU A 118 -16.23 16.86 26.59
N TYR A 119 -15.69 17.35 25.45
CA TYR A 119 -15.85 18.75 25.04
C TYR A 119 -17.25 19.06 24.52
N ILE A 120 -17.83 18.12 23.76
CA ILE A 120 -19.17 18.20 23.16
C ILE A 120 -19.91 16.87 23.36
N ALA A 121 -21.25 16.96 23.43
CA ALA A 121 -22.09 15.77 23.65
C ALA A 121 -22.28 14.90 22.39
N ARG A 122 -22.21 15.50 21.21
CA ARG A 122 -22.40 14.82 19.92
C ARG A 122 -21.50 15.43 18.86
N ASN A 123 -21.16 14.61 17.85
CA ASN A 123 -20.36 15.06 16.73
C ASN A 123 -21.24 15.71 15.63
N PRO A 124 -21.15 17.03 15.38
CA PRO A 124 -21.94 17.68 14.34
C PRO A 124 -21.57 17.24 12.92
N ALA A 125 -20.35 16.74 12.68
CA ALA A 125 -19.94 16.25 11.37
C ALA A 125 -20.49 14.84 11.04
N GLN A 126 -21.21 14.19 11.96
CA GLN A 126 -21.70 12.83 11.72
C GLN A 126 -22.73 12.78 10.59
N TYR A 127 -23.56 13.80 10.48
CA TYR A 127 -24.66 13.90 9.51
C TYR A 127 -24.51 15.08 8.55
N ALA A 128 -23.35 15.73 8.53
CA ALA A 128 -23.09 16.83 7.60
C ALA A 128 -23.02 16.32 6.17
N SER A 129 -23.63 17.06 5.27
CA SER A 129 -23.69 16.76 3.83
C SER A 129 -22.44 17.29 3.14
N ILE A 130 -21.67 16.40 2.52
CA ILE A 130 -20.53 16.79 1.69
C ILE A 130 -20.95 16.84 0.22
N PRO A 131 -20.34 17.73 -0.59
CA PRO A 131 -20.56 17.73 -2.03
C PRO A 131 -20.25 16.37 -2.64
N GLU A 132 -21.12 15.89 -3.51
CA GLU A 132 -20.91 14.62 -4.19
C GLU A 132 -19.62 14.64 -5.01
N TYR A 133 -18.83 13.60 -4.85
CA TYR A 133 -17.59 13.41 -5.57
C TYR A 133 -17.51 11.99 -6.11
N THR A 134 -17.56 11.88 -7.42
CA THR A 134 -17.24 10.64 -8.10
C THR A 134 -15.78 10.71 -8.54
N PRO A 135 -14.86 9.95 -7.93
CA PRO A 135 -13.48 9.89 -8.39
C PRO A 135 -13.45 9.48 -9.86
N GLY A 136 -12.82 10.29 -10.71
CA GLY A 136 -12.56 9.87 -12.08
C GLY A 136 -11.77 8.56 -12.10
N GLU A 137 -12.14 7.66 -13.00
CA GLU A 137 -11.36 6.44 -13.23
C GLU A 137 -9.94 6.81 -13.63
N ARG A 138 -8.97 6.24 -12.91
CA ARG A 138 -7.57 6.42 -13.28
C ARG A 138 -7.25 5.51 -14.45
N ALA A 139 -6.69 6.09 -15.51
CA ALA A 139 -6.20 5.30 -16.62
C ALA A 139 -5.18 4.25 -16.14
N ILE A 140 -5.37 3.03 -16.59
CA ILE A 140 -4.49 1.88 -16.37
C ILE A 140 -4.14 1.37 -17.77
N TRP A 141 -2.90 0.97 -17.99
CA TRP A 141 -2.50 0.35 -19.26
C TRP A 141 -3.20 -0.99 -19.48
N SER A 142 -3.42 -1.32 -20.73
CA SER A 142 -3.71 -2.69 -21.14
C SER A 142 -2.47 -3.58 -20.97
N GLU A 143 -2.61 -4.89 -21.13
CA GLU A 143 -1.46 -5.80 -21.11
C GLU A 143 -0.50 -5.51 -22.27
N GLU A 144 -1.04 -5.18 -23.45
CA GLU A 144 -0.28 -4.81 -24.65
C GLU A 144 0.49 -3.50 -24.45
N ASP A 145 -0.16 -2.48 -23.88
CA ASP A 145 0.50 -1.19 -23.58
C ASP A 145 1.65 -1.38 -22.57
N ALA A 146 1.42 -2.15 -21.52
CA ALA A 146 2.42 -2.43 -20.49
C ALA A 146 3.62 -3.22 -21.06
N ALA A 147 3.35 -4.23 -21.89
CA ALA A 147 4.39 -5.00 -22.58
C ALA A 147 5.20 -4.11 -23.54
N SER A 148 4.52 -3.30 -24.34
CA SER A 148 5.14 -2.33 -25.26
C SER A 148 6.01 -1.33 -24.50
N ALA A 149 5.51 -0.79 -23.37
CA ALA A 149 6.27 0.14 -22.55
C ALA A 149 7.59 -0.45 -22.03
N ILE A 150 7.57 -1.70 -21.58
CA ILE A 150 8.80 -2.39 -21.13
C ILE A 150 9.78 -2.61 -22.27
N GLN A 151 9.28 -2.92 -23.46
CA GLN A 151 10.13 -3.17 -24.64
C GLN A 151 10.73 -1.89 -25.21
N LEU A 152 9.95 -0.82 -25.30
CA LEU A 152 10.35 0.46 -25.92
C LEU A 152 11.20 1.34 -24.98
N CYS A 153 11.24 1.06 -23.70
CA CYS A 153 11.95 1.91 -22.73
C CYS A 153 13.46 1.60 -22.77
N ASP A 154 14.24 2.51 -23.34
CA ASP A 154 15.71 2.43 -23.40
C ASP A 154 16.40 2.93 -22.13
N ASP A 155 15.72 3.72 -21.30
CA ASP A 155 16.26 4.17 -20.00
C ASP A 155 16.30 3.01 -19.00
N PRO A 156 17.48 2.47 -18.62
CA PRO A 156 17.57 1.28 -17.79
C PRO A 156 17.02 1.51 -16.37
N ILE A 157 17.11 2.74 -15.87
CA ILE A 157 16.60 3.12 -14.54
C ILE A 157 15.07 3.17 -14.56
N LEU A 158 14.49 3.86 -15.54
CA LEU A 158 13.03 3.92 -15.68
C LEU A 158 12.45 2.52 -15.94
N ARG A 159 13.07 1.76 -16.85
CA ARG A 159 12.65 0.39 -17.17
C ARG A 159 12.67 -0.51 -15.93
N SER A 160 13.73 -0.45 -15.12
CA SER A 160 13.82 -1.23 -13.89
C SER A 160 12.80 -0.79 -12.84
N ALA A 161 12.56 0.52 -12.72
CA ALA A 161 11.52 1.04 -11.85
C ALA A 161 10.11 0.57 -12.27
N MET A 162 9.81 0.56 -13.59
CA MET A 162 8.56 0.02 -14.13
C MET A 162 8.44 -1.49 -13.88
N LEU A 163 9.51 -2.26 -14.12
CA LEU A 163 9.53 -3.70 -13.86
C LEU A 163 9.31 -4.04 -12.39
N LEU A 164 9.88 -3.28 -11.47
CA LEU A 164 9.64 -3.44 -10.03
C LEU A 164 8.19 -3.08 -9.65
N ALA A 165 7.63 -2.03 -10.25
CA ALA A 165 6.25 -1.63 -9.99
C ALA A 165 5.23 -2.64 -10.54
N ILE A 166 5.49 -3.21 -11.73
CA ILE A 166 4.63 -4.19 -12.39
C ILE A 166 4.86 -5.60 -11.81
N GLY A 167 6.09 -6.09 -11.79
CA GLY A 167 6.42 -7.44 -11.32
C GLY A 167 6.23 -7.61 -9.81
N GLY A 168 6.71 -6.64 -9.02
CA GLY A 168 6.65 -6.66 -7.56
C GLY A 168 5.44 -5.94 -6.93
N SER A 169 4.60 -5.29 -7.71
CA SER A 169 3.51 -4.42 -7.22
C SER A 169 4.01 -3.36 -6.23
N LEU A 170 5.21 -2.79 -6.45
CA LEU A 170 5.83 -1.86 -5.51
C LEU A 170 5.23 -0.45 -5.64
N ARG A 171 5.15 0.25 -4.50
CA ARG A 171 4.92 1.70 -4.47
C ARG A 171 6.19 2.44 -4.89
N ILE A 172 6.06 3.64 -5.44
CA ILE A 172 7.24 4.41 -5.87
C ILE A 172 8.26 4.61 -4.74
N GLY A 173 7.83 4.90 -3.51
CA GLY A 173 8.73 5.00 -2.36
C GLY A 173 9.42 3.69 -2.00
N GLU A 174 8.78 2.53 -2.19
CA GLU A 174 9.37 1.21 -2.02
C GLU A 174 10.39 0.91 -3.13
N VAL A 175 10.09 1.28 -4.39
CA VAL A 175 11.02 1.15 -5.53
C VAL A 175 12.29 1.96 -5.29
N LEU A 176 12.14 3.23 -4.91
CA LEU A 176 13.25 4.14 -4.68
C LEU A 176 14.03 3.87 -3.39
N GLY A 177 13.36 3.23 -2.40
CA GLY A 177 13.95 2.84 -1.13
C GLY A 177 14.54 1.42 -1.11
N LEU A 178 14.45 0.68 -2.22
CA LEU A 178 15.02 -0.65 -2.34
C LEU A 178 16.55 -0.57 -2.35
N THR A 179 17.18 -1.36 -1.48
CA THR A 179 18.64 -1.41 -1.35
C THR A 179 19.15 -2.80 -1.68
N TRP A 180 20.40 -2.91 -2.12
CA TRP A 180 20.99 -4.18 -2.56
C TRP A 180 21.06 -5.26 -1.47
N ASP A 181 21.11 -4.87 -0.19
CA ASP A 181 21.01 -5.81 0.94
C ASP A 181 19.63 -6.48 1.07
N CYS A 182 18.64 -5.96 0.37
CA CYS A 182 17.28 -6.48 0.30
C CYS A 182 16.97 -7.23 -1.01
N VAL A 183 17.95 -7.43 -1.89
CA VAL A 183 17.80 -8.09 -3.19
C VAL A 183 18.62 -9.37 -3.20
N ASP A 184 17.97 -10.49 -3.46
CA ASP A 184 18.60 -11.79 -3.60
C ASP A 184 18.43 -12.29 -5.04
N LEU A 185 19.53 -12.37 -5.76
CA LEU A 185 19.65 -12.86 -7.14
C LEU A 185 20.49 -14.13 -7.22
N SER A 186 20.72 -14.82 -6.10
CA SER A 186 21.54 -16.03 -6.03
C SER A 186 20.95 -17.18 -6.85
N ASP A 187 19.62 -17.26 -6.91
CA ASP A 187 18.91 -18.14 -7.83
C ASP A 187 18.25 -17.31 -8.95
N PRO A 188 18.79 -17.35 -10.19
CA PRO A 188 18.22 -16.63 -11.32
C PRO A 188 16.80 -17.09 -11.70
N ALA A 189 16.38 -18.31 -11.33
CA ALA A 189 15.04 -18.81 -11.58
C ALA A 189 14.02 -18.29 -10.56
N GLN A 190 14.47 -17.92 -9.36
CA GLN A 190 13.64 -17.45 -8.28
C GLN A 190 14.20 -16.18 -7.59
N PRO A 191 14.45 -15.10 -8.34
CA PRO A 191 14.91 -13.85 -7.75
C PRO A 191 13.90 -13.33 -6.76
N GLN A 192 14.37 -12.74 -5.66
CA GLN A 192 13.49 -12.25 -4.61
C GLN A 192 13.97 -10.93 -4.02
N ILE A 193 13.04 -10.16 -3.50
CA ILE A 193 13.30 -8.92 -2.80
C ILE A 193 12.58 -8.88 -1.45
N LYS A 194 13.15 -8.15 -0.51
CA LYS A 194 12.55 -7.84 0.78
C LYS A 194 12.20 -6.37 0.84
N ILE A 195 10.96 -6.05 1.09
CA ILE A 195 10.51 -4.68 1.30
C ILE A 195 10.49 -4.41 2.81
N ASP A 196 11.41 -3.60 3.29
CA ASP A 196 11.49 -3.15 4.69
C ASP A 196 11.87 -1.67 4.82
N LYS A 197 12.03 -0.98 3.70
CA LYS A 197 12.41 0.43 3.59
C LYS A 197 11.58 1.11 2.51
N GLU A 198 11.37 2.41 2.67
CA GLU A 198 10.80 3.30 1.66
C GLU A 198 11.53 4.64 1.68
N LEU A 199 11.70 5.25 0.50
CA LEU A 199 12.29 6.58 0.34
C LEU A 199 11.19 7.62 0.30
N GLU A 200 11.28 8.64 1.15
CA GLU A 200 10.29 9.71 1.21
C GLU A 200 10.94 11.06 1.51
N ARG A 201 10.40 12.13 0.91
CA ARG A 201 10.80 13.50 1.22
C ARG A 201 9.84 14.07 2.28
N LEU A 202 10.38 14.36 3.46
CA LEU A 202 9.64 14.88 4.61
C LEU A 202 9.99 16.34 4.88
N LYS A 203 9.08 17.10 5.49
CA LYS A 203 9.45 18.34 6.15
C LYS A 203 10.34 18.04 7.37
N LYS A 204 11.29 18.91 7.66
CA LYS A 204 12.20 18.71 8.80
C LYS A 204 11.46 18.62 10.13
N GLU A 205 10.39 19.40 10.31
CA GLU A 205 9.54 19.35 11.51
C GLU A 205 8.86 17.98 11.67
N ASP A 206 8.31 17.43 10.57
CA ASP A 206 7.63 16.12 10.59
C ASP A 206 8.63 14.97 10.84
N LEU A 207 9.88 15.12 10.35
CA LEU A 207 10.95 14.18 10.64
C LEU A 207 11.33 14.20 12.13
N GLU A 208 11.45 15.38 12.75
CA GLU A 208 11.76 15.47 14.18
C GLU A 208 10.62 14.90 15.03
N ASP A 209 9.35 15.12 14.65
CA ASP A 209 8.22 14.49 15.30
C ASP A 209 8.24 12.96 15.15
N LEU A 210 8.64 12.43 13.99
CA LEU A 210 8.81 10.99 13.77
C LEU A 210 9.92 10.42 14.65
N LYS A 211 11.08 11.10 14.73
CA LYS A 211 12.23 10.69 15.56
C LYS A 211 11.90 10.69 17.06
N ARG A 212 11.12 11.66 17.53
CA ARG A 212 10.66 11.70 18.94
C ARG A 212 9.79 10.51 19.29
N ARG A 213 8.94 10.07 18.36
CA ARG A 213 8.05 8.92 18.57
C ARG A 213 8.77 7.59 18.48
N ASP A 214 9.51 7.41 17.41
CA ASP A 214 10.23 6.17 17.13
C ASP A 214 11.40 6.43 16.17
N ARG A 215 12.56 6.71 16.76
CA ARG A 215 13.79 6.97 15.99
C ARG A 215 14.20 5.76 15.13
N SER A 216 13.83 4.54 15.51
CA SER A 216 14.20 3.32 14.79
C SER A 216 13.58 3.23 13.39
N LYS A 217 12.49 3.97 13.16
CA LYS A 217 11.85 4.07 11.85
C LYS A 217 12.67 4.82 10.83
N VAL A 218 13.52 5.75 11.23
CA VAL A 218 14.42 6.49 10.33
C VAL A 218 15.71 5.67 10.17
N LYS A 219 15.97 5.20 8.95
CA LYS A 219 17.14 4.38 8.62
C LYS A 219 18.31 5.24 8.18
N PHE A 220 18.04 6.24 7.35
CA PHE A 220 19.08 7.15 6.86
C PHE A 220 18.46 8.49 6.43
N GLU A 221 19.20 9.58 6.69
CA GLU A 221 18.88 10.94 6.26
C GLU A 221 19.88 11.37 5.19
N PHE A 222 19.39 11.61 3.99
CA PHE A 222 20.26 12.02 2.90
C PHE A 222 20.70 13.48 3.04
N PRO A 223 21.93 13.81 2.67
CA PRO A 223 22.41 15.18 2.71
C PRO A 223 21.64 16.08 1.74
N ASN A 224 21.64 17.36 2.01
CA ASN A 224 21.12 18.33 1.08
C ASN A 224 22.20 18.69 0.03
N TRP A 225 22.04 18.23 -1.19
CA TRP A 225 22.96 18.55 -2.29
C TRP A 225 22.72 19.93 -2.92
N LYS A 226 21.65 20.64 -2.54
CA LYS A 226 21.37 22.00 -3.02
C LYS A 226 22.18 23.00 -2.20
N LYS A 227 22.69 24.04 -2.86
CA LYS A 227 23.38 25.15 -2.20
C LYS A 227 22.51 25.96 -1.24
N THR A 228 21.18 25.92 -1.47
CA THR A 228 20.20 26.65 -0.63
C THR A 228 19.68 25.77 0.50
N PRO A 229 19.43 26.34 1.68
CA PRO A 229 18.76 25.63 2.77
C PRO A 229 17.42 25.08 2.32
N SER A 230 17.14 23.83 2.65
CA SER A 230 15.85 23.18 2.37
C SER A 230 15.04 23.02 3.65
N THR A 231 13.75 23.27 3.58
CA THR A 231 12.79 22.97 4.66
C THR A 231 12.40 21.48 4.70
N THR A 232 12.82 20.72 3.68
CA THR A 232 12.58 19.28 3.58
C THR A 232 13.87 18.51 3.55
N VAL A 233 13.81 17.23 3.87
CA VAL A 233 14.91 16.27 3.83
C VAL A 233 14.42 14.97 3.19
N LEU A 234 15.29 14.32 2.41
CA LEU A 234 15.04 13.00 1.85
C LEU A 234 15.48 11.97 2.88
N VAL A 235 14.60 11.00 3.17
CA VAL A 235 14.87 9.99 4.21
C VAL A 235 14.56 8.60 3.70
N LEU A 236 15.39 7.66 4.08
CA LEU A 236 15.11 6.24 4.00
C LEU A 236 14.51 5.82 5.34
N LYS A 237 13.30 5.29 5.34
CA LYS A 237 12.58 4.94 6.56
C LYS A 237 11.87 3.61 6.45
N ALA A 238 11.48 3.04 7.59
CA ALA A 238 10.62 1.86 7.61
C ALA A 238 9.23 2.18 7.02
N PRO A 239 8.57 1.23 6.35
CA PRO A 239 7.22 1.38 5.87
C PRO A 239 6.23 1.71 6.98
N LYS A 240 5.10 2.32 6.61
CA LYS A 240 4.08 2.80 7.56
C LYS A 240 3.47 1.69 8.43
N THR A 241 3.30 0.49 7.89
CA THR A 241 2.67 -0.65 8.57
C THR A 241 3.55 -1.88 8.52
N GLU A 242 3.44 -2.76 9.50
CA GLU A 242 4.15 -4.04 9.48
C GLU A 242 3.73 -4.93 8.30
N SER A 243 2.46 -4.87 7.87
CA SER A 243 1.97 -5.58 6.67
C SER A 243 2.62 -5.11 5.37
N SER A 244 3.24 -3.94 5.37
CA SER A 244 4.03 -3.47 4.21
C SER A 244 5.39 -4.15 4.12
N LYS A 245 5.92 -4.65 5.23
CA LYS A 245 7.16 -5.47 5.24
C LYS A 245 6.83 -6.85 4.71
N ARG A 246 7.44 -7.20 3.60
CA ARG A 246 7.14 -8.44 2.90
C ARG A 246 8.31 -8.92 2.05
N ARG A 247 8.32 -10.20 1.73
CA ARG A 247 9.17 -10.79 0.72
C ARG A 247 8.34 -10.98 -0.54
N ILE A 248 8.93 -10.68 -1.69
CA ILE A 248 8.29 -10.80 -3.00
C ILE A 248 9.22 -11.63 -3.88
N TYR A 249 8.66 -12.66 -4.51
CA TYR A 249 9.33 -13.40 -5.59
C TYR A 249 9.09 -12.66 -6.90
N LEU A 250 10.15 -12.51 -7.67
CA LEU A 250 10.11 -11.79 -8.94
C LEU A 250 10.21 -12.77 -10.12
N ALA A 251 9.66 -12.37 -11.25
CA ALA A 251 9.91 -13.10 -12.49
C ALA A 251 11.40 -13.01 -12.86
N PRO A 252 12.00 -14.07 -13.48
CA PRO A 252 13.38 -14.07 -13.91
C PRO A 252 13.78 -12.86 -14.76
N THR A 253 12.87 -12.35 -15.60
CA THR A 253 13.06 -11.13 -16.39
C THR A 253 13.37 -9.91 -15.53
N VAL A 254 12.67 -9.76 -14.39
CA VAL A 254 12.90 -8.65 -13.45
C VAL A 254 14.25 -8.84 -12.74
N GLY A 255 14.55 -10.08 -12.32
CA GLY A 255 15.83 -10.42 -11.72
C GLY A 255 17.02 -10.11 -12.64
N LYS A 256 16.91 -10.43 -13.93
CA LYS A 256 17.93 -10.11 -14.94
C LYS A 256 18.11 -8.58 -15.05
N ALA A 257 17.02 -7.82 -15.17
CA ALA A 257 17.11 -6.36 -15.25
C ALA A 257 17.80 -5.75 -14.01
N LEU A 258 17.55 -6.30 -12.81
CA LEU A 258 18.24 -5.87 -11.59
C LEU A 258 19.73 -6.23 -11.62
N ALA A 259 20.09 -7.39 -12.15
CA ALA A 259 21.51 -7.78 -12.32
C ALA A 259 22.23 -6.83 -13.29
N ASP A 260 21.58 -6.44 -14.39
CA ASP A 260 22.12 -5.50 -15.36
C ASP A 260 22.32 -4.10 -14.72
N VAL A 261 21.37 -3.63 -13.91
CA VAL A 261 21.51 -2.37 -13.13
C VAL A 261 22.69 -2.46 -12.16
N LYS A 262 22.84 -3.59 -11.45
CA LYS A 262 23.96 -3.78 -10.53
C LYS A 262 25.29 -3.69 -11.24
N ALA A 263 25.44 -4.36 -12.39
CA ALA A 263 26.64 -4.31 -13.19
C ALA A 263 26.96 -2.88 -13.69
N ALA A 264 25.94 -2.15 -14.14
CA ALA A 264 26.09 -0.76 -14.57
C ALA A 264 26.52 0.16 -13.41
N GLN A 265 25.99 -0.04 -12.20
CA GLN A 265 26.40 0.73 -11.02
C GLN A 265 27.84 0.43 -10.60
N GLU A 266 28.30 -0.82 -10.67
CA GLU A 266 29.71 -1.14 -10.39
C GLU A 266 30.66 -0.50 -11.42
N GLN A 267 30.26 -0.43 -12.69
CA GLN A 267 31.01 0.32 -13.71
C GLN A 267 31.04 1.83 -13.39
N ALA A 268 29.88 2.42 -13.02
CA ALA A 268 29.82 3.83 -12.64
C ALA A 268 30.68 4.14 -11.42
N LYS A 269 30.71 3.26 -10.42
CA LYS A 269 31.63 3.39 -9.28
C LYS A 269 33.09 3.42 -9.70
N ALA A 270 33.49 2.50 -10.59
CA ALA A 270 34.85 2.42 -11.09
C ALA A 270 35.25 3.68 -11.87
N LEU A 271 34.31 4.26 -12.66
CA LEU A 271 34.56 5.45 -13.46
C LEU A 271 34.58 6.74 -12.62
N CYS A 272 33.67 6.88 -11.67
CA CYS A 272 33.50 8.09 -10.86
C CYS A 272 34.49 8.16 -9.68
N GLY A 273 35.06 7.05 -9.23
CA GLY A 273 35.96 7.00 -8.07
C GLY A 273 35.38 7.70 -6.84
N ASP A 274 36.10 8.69 -6.28
CA ASP A 274 35.66 9.48 -5.13
C ASP A 274 34.41 10.34 -5.39
N GLY A 275 34.00 10.52 -6.64
CA GLY A 275 32.77 11.21 -7.04
C GLY A 275 31.51 10.37 -6.85
N TYR A 276 31.64 9.06 -6.61
CA TYR A 276 30.54 8.16 -6.34
C TYR A 276 30.29 8.03 -4.82
N THR A 277 29.06 8.25 -4.40
CA THR A 277 28.65 7.98 -3.02
C THR A 277 27.71 6.80 -2.97
N ASP A 278 28.16 5.67 -2.46
CA ASP A 278 27.36 4.46 -2.38
C ASP A 278 26.37 4.48 -1.19
N TYR A 279 25.11 4.62 -1.48
CA TYR A 279 24.02 4.48 -0.52
C TYR A 279 23.35 3.09 -0.56
N GLY A 280 23.87 2.17 -1.35
CA GLY A 280 23.33 0.83 -1.52
C GLY A 280 21.98 0.78 -2.25
N LEU A 281 21.52 1.87 -2.87
CA LEU A 281 20.22 1.95 -3.54
C LEU A 281 20.25 1.22 -4.90
N VAL A 282 19.18 0.49 -5.20
CA VAL A 282 19.00 -0.17 -6.51
C VAL A 282 18.72 0.85 -7.61
N ILE A 283 17.85 1.83 -7.33
CA ILE A 283 17.53 2.90 -8.26
C ILE A 283 18.28 4.17 -7.82
N ALA A 284 19.44 4.39 -8.45
CA ALA A 284 20.34 5.49 -8.14
C ALA A 284 20.87 6.15 -9.42
N HIS A 285 21.29 7.39 -9.30
CA HIS A 285 22.05 8.10 -10.32
C HIS A 285 23.46 7.50 -10.49
N ASP A 286 24.12 7.81 -11.58
CA ASP A 286 25.52 7.37 -11.87
C ASP A 286 26.52 7.82 -10.80
N THR A 287 26.16 8.79 -9.98
CA THR A 287 26.94 9.23 -8.81
C THR A 287 26.53 8.53 -7.50
N GLY A 288 25.65 7.54 -7.53
CA GLY A 288 25.09 6.85 -6.38
C GLY A 288 23.99 7.61 -5.63
N ARG A 289 23.68 8.85 -6.02
CA ARG A 289 22.63 9.65 -5.38
C ARG A 289 21.24 9.06 -5.61
N PRO A 290 20.32 9.16 -4.63
CA PRO A 290 18.96 8.67 -4.82
C PRO A 290 18.19 9.48 -5.88
N TYR A 291 17.36 8.80 -6.66
CA TYR A 291 16.29 9.43 -7.41
C TYR A 291 15.15 9.84 -6.46
N GLU A 292 14.48 10.94 -6.78
CA GLU A 292 13.26 11.36 -6.11
C GLU A 292 12.03 10.97 -6.96
N GLU A 293 10.88 10.77 -6.30
CA GLU A 293 9.61 10.40 -6.95
C GLU A 293 9.29 11.29 -8.15
N ARG A 294 9.46 12.61 -7.98
CA ARG A 294 9.21 13.59 -9.05
C ARG A 294 10.06 13.32 -10.30
N GLN A 295 11.34 12.97 -10.14
CA GLN A 295 12.24 12.72 -11.26
C GLN A 295 11.81 11.48 -12.07
N ILE A 296 11.41 10.40 -11.38
CA ILE A 296 10.89 9.20 -12.05
C ILE A 296 9.53 9.49 -12.72
N ALA A 297 8.66 10.27 -12.07
CA ALA A 297 7.38 10.67 -12.67
C ALA A 297 7.57 11.52 -13.92
N GLU A 298 8.55 12.44 -13.92
CA GLU A 298 8.90 13.27 -15.09
C GLU A 298 9.50 12.41 -16.22
N LYS A 299 10.40 11.46 -15.89
CA LYS A 299 10.94 10.50 -16.87
C LYS A 299 9.84 9.64 -17.49
N LEU A 300 8.95 9.09 -16.67
CA LEU A 300 7.82 8.27 -17.16
C LEU A 300 6.90 9.09 -18.08
N LYS A 301 6.59 10.32 -17.69
CA LYS A 301 5.75 11.21 -18.52
C LYS A 301 6.39 11.51 -19.87
N ALA A 302 7.67 11.83 -19.90
CA ALA A 302 8.41 12.09 -21.13
C ALA A 302 8.44 10.85 -22.03
N PHE A 303 8.76 9.70 -21.46
CA PHE A 303 8.77 8.42 -22.17
C PHE A 303 7.39 8.08 -22.78
N ILE A 304 6.30 8.21 -22.00
CA ILE A 304 4.94 7.96 -22.48
C ILE A 304 4.60 8.83 -23.70
N GLN A 305 4.99 10.12 -23.66
CA GLN A 305 4.75 11.05 -24.76
C GLN A 305 5.57 10.68 -26.01
N GLU A 306 6.83 10.28 -25.83
CA GLU A 306 7.71 9.86 -26.90
C GLU A 306 7.26 8.54 -27.54
N ALA A 307 6.89 7.56 -26.73
CA ALA A 307 6.43 6.26 -27.18
C ALA A 307 4.99 6.24 -27.70
N GLY A 308 4.24 7.37 -27.59
CA GLY A 308 2.84 7.44 -28.02
C GLY A 308 1.87 6.57 -27.21
N LEU A 309 2.23 6.23 -25.96
CA LEU A 309 1.43 5.37 -25.10
C LEU A 309 0.32 6.16 -24.38
N PRO A 310 -0.77 5.48 -23.95
CA PRO A 310 -1.81 6.11 -23.14
C PRO A 310 -1.24 6.73 -21.85
N PRO A 311 -1.66 7.96 -21.48
CA PRO A 311 -1.10 8.65 -20.32
C PRO A 311 -1.51 7.98 -19.00
N VAL A 312 -0.52 7.56 -18.23
CA VAL A 312 -0.70 7.02 -16.88
C VAL A 312 0.28 7.66 -15.89
N VAL A 313 0.02 7.51 -14.61
CA VAL A 313 0.94 7.90 -13.53
C VAL A 313 1.66 6.66 -12.99
N PHE A 314 2.82 6.84 -12.36
CA PHE A 314 3.61 5.70 -11.87
C PHE A 314 2.80 4.74 -10.96
N HIS A 315 1.91 5.28 -10.14
CA HIS A 315 1.04 4.45 -9.28
C HIS A 315 0.05 3.57 -10.06
N SER A 316 -0.31 3.95 -11.30
CA SER A 316 -1.14 3.11 -12.18
C SER A 316 -0.47 1.80 -12.57
N LEU A 317 0.87 1.74 -12.61
CA LEU A 317 1.62 0.50 -12.86
C LEU A 317 1.38 -0.55 -11.77
N ARG A 318 1.34 -0.11 -10.52
CA ARG A 318 0.98 -0.98 -9.40
C ARG A 318 -0.49 -1.41 -9.46
N HIS A 319 -1.40 -0.54 -9.92
CA HIS A 319 -2.80 -0.91 -10.14
C HIS A 319 -2.90 -1.97 -11.21
N PHE A 320 -2.25 -1.77 -12.36
CA PHE A 320 -2.14 -2.76 -13.42
C PHE A 320 -1.62 -4.11 -12.88
N SER A 321 -0.50 -4.08 -12.15
CA SER A 321 0.08 -5.28 -11.53
C SER A 321 -0.90 -6.03 -10.63
N THR A 322 -1.67 -5.31 -9.82
CA THR A 322 -2.64 -5.92 -8.90
C THR A 322 -3.78 -6.59 -9.67
N THR A 323 -4.30 -5.94 -10.70
CA THR A 323 -5.36 -6.49 -11.59
C THR A 323 -4.85 -7.74 -12.30
N LEU A 324 -3.67 -7.65 -12.92
CA LEU A 324 -3.05 -8.78 -13.64
C LEU A 324 -2.81 -9.98 -12.72
N LYS A 325 -2.29 -9.76 -11.50
CA LYS A 325 -2.08 -10.83 -10.51
C LYS A 325 -3.38 -11.48 -10.06
N LEU A 326 -4.46 -10.72 -9.92
CA LEU A 326 -5.78 -11.28 -9.63
C LEU A 326 -6.30 -12.14 -10.77
N GLN A 327 -6.11 -11.73 -12.02
CA GLN A 327 -6.48 -12.51 -13.19
C GLN A 327 -5.67 -13.81 -13.26
N ILE A 328 -4.34 -13.74 -13.17
CA ILE A 328 -3.43 -14.90 -13.23
C ILE A 328 -3.69 -15.87 -12.07
N SER A 329 -4.01 -15.37 -10.87
CA SER A 329 -4.30 -16.20 -9.69
C SER A 329 -5.74 -16.71 -9.62
N ASN A 330 -6.56 -16.49 -10.65
CA ASN A 330 -8.00 -16.81 -10.65
C ASN A 330 -8.73 -16.23 -9.43
N GLY A 331 -8.36 -15.01 -9.03
CA GLY A 331 -9.02 -14.29 -7.94
C GLY A 331 -8.51 -14.64 -6.53
N ASP A 332 -7.32 -15.21 -6.38
CA ASP A 332 -6.73 -15.45 -5.05
C ASP A 332 -6.34 -14.10 -4.39
N ILE A 333 -7.33 -13.50 -3.73
CA ILE A 333 -7.18 -12.23 -3.01
C ILE A 333 -6.11 -12.31 -1.92
N LYS A 334 -5.96 -13.47 -1.26
CA LYS A 334 -4.99 -13.67 -0.18
C LYS A 334 -3.55 -13.63 -0.69
N ALA A 335 -3.25 -14.34 -1.78
CA ALA A 335 -1.95 -14.33 -2.40
C ALA A 335 -1.61 -12.93 -2.91
N VAL A 336 -2.54 -12.26 -3.62
CA VAL A 336 -2.35 -10.90 -4.13
C VAL A 336 -2.19 -9.88 -3.00
N GLN A 337 -2.97 -10.00 -1.91
CA GLN A 337 -2.82 -9.13 -0.73
C GLN A 337 -1.43 -9.27 -0.10
N GLY A 338 -0.93 -10.51 0.05
CA GLY A 338 0.41 -10.77 0.58
C GLY A 338 1.51 -10.14 -0.27
N ASP A 339 1.41 -10.28 -1.58
CA ASP A 339 2.39 -9.77 -2.52
C ASP A 339 2.36 -8.24 -2.66
N THR A 340 1.17 -7.65 -2.65
CA THR A 340 0.99 -6.19 -2.74
C THR A 340 1.20 -5.46 -1.42
N GLY A 341 1.11 -6.14 -0.26
CA GLY A 341 1.20 -5.52 1.06
C GLY A 341 0.04 -4.58 1.38
N HIS A 342 -1.18 -4.93 0.94
CA HIS A 342 -2.39 -4.21 1.33
C HIS A 342 -2.82 -4.65 2.73
N ALA A 343 -3.02 -3.69 3.65
CA ALA A 343 -3.41 -3.98 5.03
C ALA A 343 -4.81 -4.62 5.14
N GLN A 344 -5.69 -4.35 4.17
CA GLN A 344 -7.07 -4.86 4.14
C GLN A 344 -7.37 -5.49 2.78
N ALA A 345 -7.95 -6.69 2.77
CA ALA A 345 -8.41 -7.38 1.56
C ALA A 345 -9.40 -6.52 0.76
N ARG A 346 -10.26 -5.76 1.46
CA ARG A 346 -11.21 -4.82 0.85
C ARG A 346 -10.57 -3.83 -0.13
N MET A 347 -9.34 -3.40 0.12
CA MET A 347 -8.61 -2.53 -0.82
C MET A 347 -8.30 -3.22 -2.16
N VAL A 348 -8.18 -4.55 -2.15
CA VAL A 348 -8.00 -5.36 -3.35
C VAL A 348 -9.36 -5.62 -4.01
N THR A 349 -10.39 -5.97 -3.22
CA THR A 349 -11.72 -6.30 -3.76
C THR A 349 -12.48 -5.09 -4.29
N ASP A 350 -12.56 -3.99 -3.55
CA ASP A 350 -13.36 -2.82 -3.94
C ASP A 350 -12.84 -2.12 -5.21
N ARG A 351 -11.54 -2.30 -5.52
CA ARG A 351 -10.92 -1.64 -6.68
C ARG A 351 -10.67 -2.55 -7.88
N TYR A 352 -10.52 -3.86 -7.66
CA TYR A 352 -10.00 -4.77 -8.68
C TYR A 352 -10.87 -6.00 -8.93
N ALA A 353 -11.79 -6.33 -8.03
CA ALA A 353 -12.68 -7.46 -8.22
C ALA A 353 -13.92 -7.08 -9.07
N HIS A 354 -13.70 -6.69 -10.31
CA HIS A 354 -14.77 -6.74 -11.30
C HIS A 354 -15.01 -8.21 -11.66
N ILE A 355 -16.13 -8.76 -11.20
CA ILE A 355 -16.55 -10.10 -11.57
C ILE A 355 -16.98 -10.02 -13.04
N THR A 356 -16.12 -10.50 -13.95
CA THR A 356 -16.45 -10.60 -15.36
C THR A 356 -17.35 -11.81 -15.61
N ASP A 357 -18.13 -11.78 -16.67
CA ASP A 357 -18.98 -12.92 -17.05
C ASP A 357 -18.12 -14.14 -17.43
N GLU A 358 -16.91 -13.92 -17.99
CA GLU A 358 -15.94 -14.98 -18.23
C GLU A 358 -15.50 -15.67 -16.94
N SER A 359 -15.23 -14.91 -15.88
CA SER A 359 -14.88 -15.48 -14.55
C SER A 359 -16.00 -16.34 -13.97
N ARG A 360 -17.27 -15.93 -14.17
CA ARG A 360 -18.44 -16.72 -13.75
C ARG A 360 -18.60 -17.99 -14.57
N GLN A 361 -18.40 -17.91 -15.89
CA GLN A 361 -18.45 -19.07 -16.79
C GLN A 361 -17.33 -20.06 -16.45
N HIS A 362 -16.11 -19.58 -16.23
CA HIS A 362 -14.98 -20.41 -15.84
C HIS A 362 -15.21 -21.13 -14.51
N LEU A 363 -15.77 -20.42 -13.50
CA LEU A 363 -16.12 -21.02 -12.21
C LEU A 363 -17.18 -22.14 -12.38
N ALA A 364 -18.19 -21.93 -13.21
CA ALA A 364 -19.20 -22.93 -13.51
C ALA A 364 -18.58 -24.17 -14.20
N GLN A 365 -17.68 -23.95 -15.15
CA GLN A 365 -16.95 -25.04 -15.84
C GLN A 365 -16.04 -25.81 -14.88
N GLN A 366 -15.36 -25.13 -13.95
CA GLN A 366 -14.56 -25.79 -12.92
C GLN A 366 -15.43 -26.61 -11.97
N MET A 367 -16.57 -26.09 -11.53
CA MET A 367 -17.52 -26.86 -10.72
C MET A 367 -17.99 -28.14 -11.44
N GLU A 368 -18.30 -28.03 -12.72
CA GLU A 368 -18.66 -29.20 -13.53
C GLU A 368 -17.54 -30.23 -13.53
N LYS A 369 -16.30 -29.79 -13.86
CA LYS A 369 -15.13 -30.67 -13.98
C LYS A 369 -14.69 -31.26 -12.63
N ASP A 370 -14.58 -30.44 -11.60
CA ASP A 370 -13.91 -30.81 -10.35
C ASP A 370 -14.86 -31.40 -9.29
N PHE A 371 -16.15 -31.12 -9.39
CA PHE A 371 -17.17 -31.61 -8.47
C PHE A 371 -18.12 -32.60 -9.12
N PHE A 372 -18.85 -32.18 -10.15
CA PHE A 372 -19.89 -33.03 -10.74
C PHE A 372 -19.34 -34.23 -11.50
N HIS A 373 -18.25 -34.09 -12.22
CA HIS A 373 -17.58 -35.23 -12.89
C HIS A 373 -16.81 -36.15 -11.95
N ARG A 374 -16.35 -35.67 -10.79
CA ARG A 374 -15.77 -36.54 -9.75
C ARG A 374 -16.83 -37.40 -9.05
N SER A 375 -18.05 -36.92 -8.93
CA SER A 375 -19.17 -37.63 -8.30
C SER A 375 -19.74 -38.74 -9.21
N THR A 376 -19.47 -38.72 -10.52
CA THR A 376 -19.98 -39.69 -11.49
C THR A 376 -18.96 -40.78 -11.88
N ALA A 377 -17.73 -40.71 -11.40
CA ALA A 377 -16.84 -41.85 -11.49
C ALA A 377 -17.43 -42.97 -10.63
N PRO A 378 -17.75 -44.16 -11.17
CA PRO A 378 -18.22 -45.25 -10.38
C PRO A 378 -17.16 -45.54 -9.31
N ALA A 379 -17.55 -45.57 -8.04
CA ALA A 379 -16.66 -45.97 -6.97
C ALA A 379 -16.03 -47.31 -7.43
N SER A 380 -14.70 -47.29 -7.62
CA SER A 380 -13.95 -48.53 -7.80
C SER A 380 -14.36 -49.43 -6.64
N PRO A 381 -14.78 -50.67 -6.90
CA PRO A 381 -15.21 -51.54 -5.82
C PRO A 381 -14.10 -51.58 -4.78
N VAL A 382 -14.46 -51.20 -3.58
CA VAL A 382 -13.57 -51.36 -2.42
C VAL A 382 -13.29 -52.85 -2.37
N SER A 383 -12.14 -53.28 -2.88
CA SER A 383 -11.64 -54.63 -2.63
C SER A 383 -11.47 -54.74 -1.12
N THR A 384 -12.50 -55.30 -0.49
CA THR A 384 -12.40 -55.71 0.90
C THR A 384 -11.21 -56.68 0.95
N SER A 385 -10.30 -56.43 1.86
CA SER A 385 -9.14 -57.27 2.12
C SER A 385 -9.51 -58.79 2.34
N GLN A 386 -10.78 -59.05 2.58
CA GLN A 386 -11.35 -60.42 2.72
C GLN A 386 -11.35 -61.20 1.39
N ASP A 387 -11.55 -60.54 0.22
CA ASP A 387 -11.58 -61.28 -1.07
C ASP A 387 -10.15 -61.65 -1.55
N ALA A 388 -9.16 -60.84 -1.24
CA ALA A 388 -7.74 -61.14 -1.55
C ALA A 388 -7.23 -62.24 -0.63
N ASP A 389 -7.58 -62.24 0.65
CA ASP A 389 -7.22 -63.29 1.62
C ASP A 389 -7.94 -64.60 1.28
N MET A 390 -9.17 -64.57 0.83
CA MET A 390 -9.92 -65.75 0.43
C MET A 390 -9.35 -66.41 -0.83
N GLN A 391 -8.94 -65.59 -1.83
CA GLN A 391 -8.26 -66.11 -3.04
C GLN A 391 -6.88 -66.69 -2.73
N ALA A 392 -6.15 -66.19 -1.77
CA ALA A 392 -4.86 -66.74 -1.32
C ALA A 392 -5.02 -68.02 -0.53
N LEU A 393 -6.13 -68.20 0.20
CA LEU A 393 -6.43 -69.40 1.01
C LEU A 393 -6.90 -70.59 0.18
N LEU A 394 -7.56 -70.40 -0.97
CA LEU A 394 -8.11 -71.45 -1.80
C LEU A 394 -7.04 -72.49 -2.29
N PRO A 395 -5.84 -72.10 -2.76
CA PRO A 395 -4.81 -73.04 -3.14
C PRO A 395 -4.19 -73.84 -1.96
N LEU A 396 -4.20 -73.19 -0.76
CA LEU A 396 -3.67 -73.85 0.46
C LEU A 396 -4.64 -74.89 1.00
N LEU A 397 -5.93 -74.64 0.93
CA LEU A 397 -7.01 -75.57 1.32
C LEU A 397 -7.08 -76.78 0.36
N GLN A 398 -6.85 -76.56 -0.95
CA GLN A 398 -6.82 -77.63 -1.96
C GLN A 398 -5.62 -78.59 -1.78
N LYS A 399 -4.49 -78.10 -1.26
CA LYS A 399 -3.28 -78.93 -1.01
C LYS A 399 -3.33 -79.65 0.33
N ASN A 400 -4.22 -79.34 1.25
CA ASN A 400 -4.26 -79.93 2.59
C ASN A 400 -5.72 -80.34 2.99
N PRO A 401 -6.25 -81.49 2.46
CA PRO A 401 -7.60 -81.94 2.66
C PRO A 401 -7.96 -82.22 4.15
N ASP A 402 -6.99 -82.48 5.01
CA ASP A 402 -7.21 -82.69 6.44
C ASP A 402 -7.51 -81.37 7.20
N ILE A 403 -7.02 -80.23 6.75
CA ILE A 403 -7.39 -78.94 7.35
C ILE A 403 -8.86 -78.58 6.98
N VAL A 404 -9.32 -78.95 5.80
CA VAL A 404 -10.75 -78.76 5.43
C VAL A 404 -11.68 -79.61 6.31
N LYS A 405 -11.30 -80.85 6.62
CA LYS A 405 -12.09 -81.70 7.55
C LYS A 405 -12.13 -81.15 8.97
N LEU A 406 -11.02 -80.55 9.42
CA LEU A 406 -10.92 -79.95 10.75
C LEU A 406 -11.81 -78.72 10.88
N LEU A 407 -11.79 -77.82 9.85
CA LEU A 407 -12.65 -76.66 9.79
C LEU A 407 -14.11 -76.97 9.70
N ILE A 408 -14.51 -77.98 8.98
CA ILE A 408 -15.92 -78.43 8.93
C ILE A 408 -16.35 -79.07 10.26
N ALA A 409 -15.45 -79.70 11.00
CA ALA A 409 -15.75 -80.24 12.32
C ALA A 409 -15.91 -79.18 13.41
N THR A 410 -15.31 -78.01 13.26
CA THR A 410 -15.41 -76.91 14.24
C THR A 410 -16.56 -75.94 13.93
N MET A 411 -17.23 -76.07 12.79
CA MET A 411 -18.41 -75.25 12.36
C MET A 411 -19.74 -75.96 12.63
N LYS A 412 -19.73 -77.18 13.28
CA LYS A 412 -20.87 -77.87 13.85
C LYS A 412 -20.87 -77.68 15.36
#